data_1428b65f2f974cc8a288ad6a28437ae1
#
_entry.id   1428b65f2f974cc8a288ad6a28437ae1
#
_cell.length_a   1.000
_cell.length_b   1.000
_cell.length_c   1.000
_cell.angle_alpha   90.00
_cell.angle_beta   90.00
_cell.angle_gamma   90.00
#
_symmetry.space_group_name_H-M   'P 1'
#
loop_
_entity.id
_entity.type
_entity.pdbx_description
1 polymer ?
#
loop_
_entity_poly.entity_id
_entity_poly.type
_entity_poly.pdbx_seq_one_letter_code
_entity_poly.pdbx_strand_id
1 'polypeptide(L)'
;MTSRRRRNHRPFRLTAVIGWLGAGGAERMMAILTSAWVERGWEVELVVTLARSADEQFFDVDPRVKIRHLDLYRPSRGLRDAIRANLRRVRTLRRAIRASRPDAVLAFTLETNVLTVLASLGLGVPVVVEEHIFSSWPPLKLRWRLLRLATYPLASSVVALTPSALATLGLARGRRGRVVPNPVLAPPPSTVMSADPPVIVAMGRLVPQKGFDMLLDAFAPVVARHPGWSLEIWGEGPDRALLEGRRDALGLGGSVRFPGVTPRADEVLRRASIFVLSSRREGFPMVLGEAMANGVPSVSFDCPSGPRELITDGVDGLLVPANDVDALSSALERLVVDRNLARRLGERATGVVERYSLAAILEQWSAIFAEVGAIPGVG
;
A
#
# COMPACT_ATOMS: atom_id res chain seq x y z
N MET A 1 -6.53 47.02 23.08
CA MET A 1 -6.81 46.72 21.65
C MET A 1 -5.50 46.42 20.94
N THR A 2 -5.09 45.16 20.90
CA THR A 2 -3.87 44.72 20.21
C THR A 2 -4.28 43.92 19.00
N SER A 3 -4.15 44.58 17.86
CA SER A 3 -4.34 44.01 16.51
C SER A 3 -3.37 42.83 16.35
N ARG A 4 -3.85 41.59 16.50
CA ARG A 4 -3.15 40.40 16.01
C ARG A 4 -3.06 40.51 14.47
N ARG A 5 -1.91 40.93 13.95
CA ARG A 5 -1.57 40.83 12.55
C ARG A 5 -1.82 39.38 12.12
N ARG A 6 -2.87 39.11 11.32
CA ARG A 6 -3.00 37.89 10.55
C ARG A 6 -1.75 37.77 9.69
N ARG A 7 -0.80 36.90 10.07
CA ARG A 7 0.25 36.47 9.17
C ARG A 7 -0.45 35.82 7.98
N ASN A 8 -0.40 36.43 6.82
CA ASN A 8 -0.74 35.82 5.54
C ASN A 8 0.22 34.64 5.31
N HIS A 9 -0.06 33.48 5.90
CA HIS A 9 0.69 32.27 5.60
C HIS A 9 0.19 31.78 4.24
N ARG A 10 1.06 31.87 3.24
CA ARG A 10 0.80 31.18 1.96
C ARG A 10 0.60 29.68 2.26
N PRO A 11 -0.25 28.99 1.48
CA PRO A 11 -0.44 27.55 1.64
C PRO A 11 0.89 26.81 1.42
N PHE A 12 1.06 25.70 2.16
CA PHE A 12 2.20 24.81 2.00
C PHE A 12 2.12 24.13 0.63
N ARG A 13 3.22 24.12 -0.10
CA ARG A 13 3.32 23.55 -1.46
C ARG A 13 4.04 22.23 -1.44
N LEU A 14 3.34 21.14 -1.78
CA LEU A 14 3.91 19.81 -1.88
C LEU A 14 3.98 19.37 -3.35
N THR A 15 5.15 18.90 -3.77
CA THR A 15 5.26 18.12 -5.01
C THR A 15 5.39 16.64 -4.63
N ALA A 16 4.35 15.89 -4.92
CA ALA A 16 4.33 14.43 -4.76
C ALA A 16 4.72 13.77 -6.09
N VAL A 17 5.55 12.72 -6.05
CA VAL A 17 6.10 12.06 -7.24
C VAL A 17 5.86 10.56 -7.17
N ILE A 18 5.25 10.00 -8.21
CA ILE A 18 5.01 8.57 -8.34
C ILE A 18 5.28 8.08 -9.78
N GLY A 19 5.50 6.78 -9.95
CA GLY A 19 5.71 6.17 -11.27
C GLY A 19 4.45 6.13 -12.11
N TRP A 20 3.39 5.58 -11.54
CA TRP A 20 2.10 5.27 -12.17
C TRP A 20 0.96 5.62 -11.23
N LEU A 21 -0.29 5.62 -11.74
CA LEU A 21 -1.51 5.75 -10.94
C LEU A 21 -2.46 4.55 -11.14
N GLY A 22 -1.90 3.37 -11.46
CA GLY A 22 -2.66 2.13 -11.66
C GLY A 22 -3.23 1.51 -10.36
N ALA A 23 -3.73 0.29 -10.47
CA ALA A 23 -4.38 -0.45 -9.37
C ALA A 23 -3.37 -1.05 -8.37
N GLY A 24 -2.61 -0.23 -7.66
CA GLY A 24 -1.62 -0.65 -6.66
C GLY A 24 -1.80 0.03 -5.31
N GLY A 25 -1.18 -0.54 -4.25
CA GLY A 25 -1.29 0.00 -2.89
C GLY A 25 -0.59 1.35 -2.72
N ALA A 26 0.58 1.55 -3.33
CA ALA A 26 1.31 2.82 -3.30
C ALA A 26 0.55 3.91 -4.05
N GLU A 27 -0.04 3.58 -5.20
CA GLU A 27 -0.84 4.46 -6.03
C GLU A 27 -2.12 4.89 -5.31
N ARG A 28 -2.79 3.93 -4.67
CA ARG A 28 -3.96 4.22 -3.83
C ARG A 28 -3.61 5.16 -2.68
N MET A 29 -2.47 4.89 -2.02
CA MET A 29 -2.02 5.74 -0.91
C MET A 29 -1.68 7.14 -1.37
N MET A 30 -1.01 7.28 -2.52
CA MET A 30 -0.72 8.58 -3.10
C MET A 30 -2.00 9.37 -3.39
N ALA A 31 -3.04 8.72 -3.94
CA ALA A 31 -4.33 9.35 -4.20
C ALA A 31 -5.01 9.83 -2.90
N ILE A 32 -5.04 8.98 -1.86
CA ILE A 32 -5.64 9.31 -0.56
C ILE A 32 -4.91 10.48 0.11
N LEU A 33 -3.58 10.40 0.23
CA LEU A 33 -2.80 11.41 0.95
C LEU A 33 -2.80 12.77 0.23
N THR A 34 -2.66 12.77 -1.11
CA THR A 34 -2.68 14.03 -1.87
C THR A 34 -4.04 14.71 -1.78
N SER A 35 -5.14 13.97 -1.85
CA SER A 35 -6.50 14.48 -1.66
C SER A 35 -6.68 15.04 -0.24
N ALA A 36 -6.27 14.32 0.78
CA ALA A 36 -6.40 14.76 2.17
C ALA A 36 -5.54 15.99 2.52
N TRP A 37 -4.37 16.15 1.91
CA TRP A 37 -3.57 17.37 2.09
C TRP A 37 -4.21 18.59 1.44
N VAL A 38 -4.83 18.43 0.26
CA VAL A 38 -5.59 19.53 -0.37
C VAL A 38 -6.80 19.93 0.48
N GLU A 39 -7.50 18.98 1.10
CA GLU A 39 -8.57 19.26 2.08
C GLU A 39 -8.08 20.07 3.28
N ARG A 40 -6.82 19.86 3.72
CA ARG A 40 -6.15 20.67 4.75
C ARG A 40 -5.64 22.02 4.25
N GLY A 41 -5.89 22.39 3.01
CA GLY A 41 -5.54 23.67 2.43
C GLY A 41 -4.11 23.75 1.85
N TRP A 42 -3.46 22.60 1.59
CA TRP A 42 -2.17 22.58 0.91
C TRP A 42 -2.34 22.71 -0.60
N GLU A 43 -1.36 23.29 -1.28
CA GLU A 43 -1.23 23.23 -2.73
C GLU A 43 -0.44 21.98 -3.10
N VAL A 44 -1.09 20.99 -3.73
CA VAL A 44 -0.45 19.72 -4.09
C VAL A 44 -0.33 19.59 -5.61
N GLU A 45 0.89 19.36 -6.10
CA GLU A 45 1.14 18.92 -7.47
C GLU A 45 1.63 17.47 -7.46
N LEU A 46 0.86 16.58 -8.10
CA LEU A 46 1.17 15.16 -8.27
C LEU A 46 1.85 14.95 -9.63
N VAL A 47 3.13 14.61 -9.60
CA VAL A 47 3.93 14.34 -10.80
C VAL A 47 3.98 12.83 -11.06
N VAL A 48 3.39 12.40 -12.17
CA VAL A 48 3.37 11.02 -12.64
C VAL A 48 4.46 10.83 -13.69
N THR A 49 5.47 10.03 -13.39
CA THR A 49 6.70 10.02 -14.21
C THR A 49 6.63 9.09 -15.42
N LEU A 50 5.92 7.98 -15.35
CA LEU A 50 5.97 6.92 -16.36
C LEU A 50 4.66 6.76 -17.16
N ALA A 51 3.50 7.07 -16.59
CA ALA A 51 2.21 6.95 -17.27
C ALA A 51 2.07 7.97 -18.41
N ARG A 52 1.39 7.54 -19.48
CA ARG A 52 1.22 8.34 -20.71
C ARG A 52 0.01 9.27 -20.68
N SER A 53 -1.04 8.90 -19.94
CA SER A 53 -2.30 9.62 -19.94
C SER A 53 -3.08 9.48 -18.64
N ALA A 54 -4.13 10.32 -18.49
CA ALA A 54 -5.09 10.23 -17.41
C ALA A 54 -5.91 8.92 -17.43
N ASP A 55 -5.99 8.23 -18.56
CA ASP A 55 -6.76 6.98 -18.71
C ASP A 55 -6.14 5.80 -17.93
N GLU A 56 -4.89 5.94 -17.46
CA GLU A 56 -4.23 4.95 -16.61
C GLU A 56 -4.49 5.19 -15.10
N GLN A 57 -5.30 6.20 -14.74
CA GLN A 57 -5.65 6.49 -13.34
C GLN A 57 -6.76 5.56 -12.86
N PHE A 58 -6.45 4.73 -11.85
CA PHE A 58 -7.41 3.76 -11.28
C PHE A 58 -8.16 4.29 -10.07
N PHE A 59 -7.52 5.15 -9.26
CA PHE A 59 -8.12 5.71 -8.05
C PHE A 59 -8.48 7.18 -8.26
N ASP A 60 -9.61 7.59 -7.68
CA ASP A 60 -10.01 8.99 -7.69
C ASP A 60 -9.04 9.86 -6.88
N VAL A 61 -8.70 11.00 -7.44
CA VAL A 61 -7.89 12.03 -6.81
C VAL A 61 -8.70 13.32 -6.78
N ASP A 62 -8.68 14.05 -5.67
CA ASP A 62 -9.39 15.32 -5.53
C ASP A 62 -9.04 16.25 -6.71
N PRO A 63 -10.03 16.84 -7.40
CA PRO A 63 -9.81 17.66 -8.58
C PRO A 63 -8.96 18.93 -8.33
N ARG A 64 -8.76 19.31 -7.08
CA ARG A 64 -7.85 20.41 -6.69
C ARG A 64 -6.38 20.01 -6.74
N VAL A 65 -6.05 18.70 -6.74
CA VAL A 65 -4.69 18.21 -6.95
C VAL A 65 -4.30 18.42 -8.41
N LYS A 66 -3.21 19.12 -8.63
CA LYS A 66 -2.68 19.34 -9.99
C LYS A 66 -1.91 18.12 -10.44
N ILE A 67 -2.45 17.31 -11.35
CA ILE A 67 -1.76 16.14 -11.88
C ILE A 67 -0.95 16.53 -13.12
N ARG A 68 0.35 16.16 -13.13
CA ARG A 68 1.27 16.38 -14.25
C ARG A 68 1.87 15.07 -14.73
N HIS A 69 1.53 14.62 -15.90
CA HIS A 69 2.14 13.45 -16.56
C HIS A 69 3.40 13.85 -17.32
N LEU A 70 4.52 13.10 -17.11
CA LEU A 70 5.79 13.38 -17.78
C LEU A 70 6.08 12.45 -18.97
N ASP A 71 5.34 11.37 -19.14
CA ASP A 71 5.49 10.37 -20.23
C ASP A 71 6.95 9.93 -20.45
N LEU A 72 7.61 9.47 -19.40
CA LEU A 72 9.02 9.09 -19.46
C LEU A 72 9.26 7.58 -19.60
N TYR A 73 8.19 6.80 -19.81
CA TYR A 73 8.33 5.36 -20.05
C TYR A 73 8.94 5.11 -21.43
N ARG A 74 10.17 4.59 -21.46
CA ARG A 74 10.82 4.09 -22.68
C ARG A 74 11.66 2.86 -22.31
N PRO A 75 11.42 1.69 -22.92
CA PRO A 75 12.30 0.56 -22.80
C PRO A 75 13.66 0.89 -23.45
N SER A 76 14.75 0.58 -22.76
CA SER A 76 16.10 0.84 -23.23
C SER A 76 16.65 -0.36 -24.00
N ARG A 77 17.27 -0.14 -25.15
CA ARG A 77 17.82 -1.17 -26.03
C ARG A 77 19.30 -1.50 -25.72
N GLY A 78 19.89 -0.91 -24.68
CA GLY A 78 21.27 -1.13 -24.29
C GLY A 78 21.75 -0.16 -23.21
N LEU A 79 22.98 -0.33 -22.71
CA LEU A 79 23.50 0.45 -21.58
C LEU A 79 23.59 1.95 -21.88
N ARG A 80 24.09 2.33 -23.05
CA ARG A 80 24.21 3.75 -23.47
C ARG A 80 22.82 4.42 -23.58
N ASP A 81 21.85 3.71 -24.13
CA ASP A 81 20.47 4.18 -24.23
C ASP A 81 19.83 4.31 -22.84
N ALA A 82 20.06 3.35 -21.96
CA ALA A 82 19.60 3.41 -20.56
C ALA A 82 20.15 4.63 -19.81
N ILE A 83 21.44 4.95 -19.99
CA ILE A 83 22.05 6.13 -19.37
C ILE A 83 21.40 7.42 -19.91
N ARG A 84 21.26 7.55 -21.24
CA ARG A 84 20.61 8.71 -21.87
C ARG A 84 19.16 8.88 -21.41
N ALA A 85 18.40 7.77 -21.36
CA ALA A 85 17.01 7.75 -20.91
C ALA A 85 16.91 8.21 -19.45
N ASN A 86 17.77 7.71 -18.56
CA ASN A 86 17.78 8.10 -17.15
C ASN A 86 18.21 9.57 -16.94
N LEU A 87 19.21 10.05 -17.68
CA LEU A 87 19.56 11.48 -17.67
C LEU A 87 18.40 12.37 -18.14
N ARG A 88 17.67 11.93 -19.17
CA ARG A 88 16.47 12.64 -19.62
C ARG A 88 15.40 12.65 -18.53
N ARG A 89 15.14 11.51 -17.88
CA ARG A 89 14.17 11.38 -16.76
C ARG A 89 14.52 12.35 -15.63
N VAL A 90 15.76 12.34 -15.17
CA VAL A 90 16.26 13.24 -14.12
C VAL A 90 16.09 14.71 -14.52
N ARG A 91 16.49 15.09 -15.74
CA ARG A 91 16.39 16.49 -16.22
C ARG A 91 14.93 16.94 -16.34
N THR A 92 14.05 16.09 -16.86
CA THR A 92 12.62 16.42 -17.03
C THR A 92 11.93 16.53 -15.67
N LEU A 93 12.17 15.58 -14.77
CA LEU A 93 11.64 15.64 -13.41
C LEU A 93 12.18 16.87 -12.65
N ARG A 94 13.47 17.19 -12.78
CA ARG A 94 14.05 18.41 -12.20
C ARG A 94 13.35 19.68 -12.68
N ARG A 95 13.02 19.76 -13.98
CA ARG A 95 12.28 20.94 -14.52
C ARG A 95 10.86 21.01 -13.93
N ALA A 96 10.16 19.88 -13.80
CA ALA A 96 8.84 19.82 -13.19
C ALA A 96 8.88 20.28 -11.72
N ILE A 97 9.81 19.75 -10.91
CA ILE A 97 10.00 20.15 -9.50
C ILE A 97 10.34 21.65 -9.38
N ARG A 98 11.21 22.18 -10.23
CA ARG A 98 11.51 23.62 -10.22
C ARG A 98 10.31 24.48 -10.59
N ALA A 99 9.49 24.04 -11.53
CA ALA A 99 8.31 24.77 -12.00
C ALA A 99 7.21 24.84 -10.93
N SER A 100 7.03 23.77 -10.15
CA SER A 100 6.04 23.71 -9.06
C SER A 100 6.43 24.56 -7.84
N ARG A 101 7.72 24.96 -7.70
CA ARG A 101 8.25 25.75 -6.57
C ARG A 101 7.79 25.19 -5.21
N PRO A 102 8.03 23.91 -4.91
CA PRO A 102 7.53 23.27 -3.72
C PRO A 102 8.30 23.69 -2.46
N ASP A 103 7.64 23.59 -1.31
CA ASP A 103 8.28 23.68 0.01
C ASP A 103 8.90 22.34 0.41
N ALA A 104 8.34 21.22 -0.08
CA ALA A 104 8.90 19.87 0.02
C ALA A 104 8.57 19.01 -1.19
N VAL A 105 9.39 17.98 -1.42
CA VAL A 105 9.14 16.93 -2.41
C VAL A 105 8.97 15.60 -1.68
N LEU A 106 7.89 14.87 -2.01
CA LEU A 106 7.63 13.52 -1.53
C LEU A 106 7.67 12.55 -2.71
N ALA A 107 8.35 11.43 -2.56
CA ALA A 107 8.38 10.40 -3.60
C ALA A 107 8.08 9.02 -3.03
N PHE A 108 7.35 8.20 -3.81
CA PHE A 108 6.97 6.84 -3.47
C PHE A 108 7.61 5.85 -4.44
N THR A 109 8.00 4.70 -3.91
CA THR A 109 8.62 3.57 -4.60
C THR A 109 10.09 3.78 -5.00
N LEU A 110 10.88 2.70 -4.95
CA LEU A 110 12.33 2.73 -5.09
C LEU A 110 12.84 3.49 -6.32
N GLU A 111 12.29 3.18 -7.51
CA GLU A 111 12.78 3.78 -8.75
C GLU A 111 12.50 5.29 -8.80
N THR A 112 11.30 5.66 -8.39
CA THR A 112 10.87 7.06 -8.31
C THR A 112 11.65 7.81 -7.23
N ASN A 113 11.89 7.18 -6.08
CA ASN A 113 12.69 7.75 -4.99
C ASN A 113 14.09 8.11 -5.45
N VAL A 114 14.79 7.17 -6.09
CA VAL A 114 16.14 7.39 -6.65
C VAL A 114 16.15 8.55 -7.66
N LEU A 115 15.21 8.54 -8.60
CA LEU A 115 15.11 9.60 -9.62
C LEU A 115 14.82 10.95 -9.00
N THR A 116 13.93 11.02 -8.00
CA THR A 116 13.52 12.26 -7.34
C THR A 116 14.67 12.84 -6.51
N VAL A 117 15.40 12.03 -5.75
CA VAL A 117 16.59 12.50 -5.03
C VAL A 117 17.60 13.10 -5.99
N LEU A 118 17.94 12.39 -7.08
CA LEU A 118 18.89 12.87 -8.09
C LEU A 118 18.40 14.15 -8.79
N ALA A 119 17.11 14.24 -9.11
CA ALA A 119 16.52 15.41 -9.74
C ALA A 119 16.51 16.64 -8.83
N SER A 120 16.46 16.45 -7.53
CA SER A 120 16.36 17.52 -6.53
C SER A 120 17.71 18.03 -6.02
N LEU A 121 18.82 17.35 -6.35
CA LEU A 121 20.16 17.77 -5.90
C LEU A 121 20.45 19.22 -6.26
N GLY A 122 20.84 20.04 -5.25
CA GLY A 122 21.16 21.45 -5.43
C GLY A 122 19.95 22.37 -5.72
N LEU A 123 18.69 21.91 -5.50
CA LEU A 123 17.51 22.78 -5.57
C LEU A 123 17.21 23.50 -4.26
N GLY A 124 17.82 23.10 -3.15
CA GLY A 124 17.55 23.67 -1.82
C GLY A 124 16.18 23.30 -1.25
N VAL A 125 15.52 22.26 -1.80
CA VAL A 125 14.20 21.79 -1.37
C VAL A 125 14.36 20.45 -0.65
N PRO A 126 13.78 20.26 0.55
CA PRO A 126 13.82 18.98 1.25
C PRO A 126 13.07 17.89 0.47
N VAL A 127 13.69 16.70 0.43
CA VAL A 127 13.14 15.53 -0.25
C VAL A 127 12.88 14.44 0.78
N VAL A 128 11.64 13.99 0.85
CA VAL A 128 11.21 12.84 1.64
C VAL A 128 10.94 11.68 0.69
N VAL A 129 11.50 10.52 0.98
CA VAL A 129 11.28 9.31 0.18
C VAL A 129 10.59 8.25 1.02
N GLU A 130 9.59 7.59 0.44
CA GLU A 130 8.86 6.51 1.11
C GLU A 130 9.06 5.18 0.38
N GLU A 131 9.40 4.14 1.14
CA GLU A 131 9.59 2.79 0.64
C GLU A 131 8.35 1.94 0.92
N HIS A 132 7.55 1.68 -0.12
CA HIS A 132 6.31 0.90 -0.03
C HIS A 132 6.50 -0.62 -0.07
N ILE A 133 7.69 -1.09 -0.45
CA ILE A 133 7.94 -2.51 -0.65
C ILE A 133 8.91 -2.99 0.42
N PHE A 134 8.47 -3.94 1.24
CA PHE A 134 9.39 -4.76 2.02
C PHE A 134 10.34 -5.49 1.07
N SER A 135 11.63 -5.27 1.27
CA SER A 135 12.67 -5.62 0.31
C SER A 135 12.51 -7.01 -0.29
N SER A 136 12.38 -7.01 -1.59
CA SER A 136 12.99 -7.95 -2.50
C SER A 136 12.47 -9.39 -2.54
N TRP A 137 11.31 -9.57 -3.21
CA TRP A 137 11.15 -10.79 -3.97
C TRP A 137 10.66 -10.44 -5.39
N PRO A 138 11.42 -10.79 -6.43
CA PRO A 138 12.80 -11.29 -6.38
C PRO A 138 13.76 -10.28 -5.74
N PRO A 139 14.93 -10.74 -5.21
CA PRO A 139 15.90 -9.85 -4.58
C PRO A 139 16.24 -8.67 -5.49
N LEU A 140 16.28 -7.47 -4.92
CA LEU A 140 16.63 -6.26 -5.67
C LEU A 140 17.90 -6.51 -6.46
N LYS A 141 17.86 -6.26 -7.78
CA LYS A 141 19.05 -6.32 -8.62
C LYS A 141 20.14 -5.45 -7.99
N LEU A 142 21.38 -5.90 -8.02
CA LEU A 142 22.52 -5.23 -7.38
C LEU A 142 22.58 -3.73 -7.68
N ARG A 143 22.31 -3.34 -8.94
CA ARG A 143 22.24 -1.93 -9.36
C ARG A 143 21.29 -1.09 -8.51
N TRP A 144 20.09 -1.61 -8.18
CA TRP A 144 19.09 -0.89 -7.39
C TRP A 144 19.50 -0.81 -5.91
N ARG A 145 20.16 -1.85 -5.40
CA ARG A 145 20.73 -1.82 -4.04
C ARG A 145 21.79 -0.73 -3.92
N LEU A 146 22.72 -0.66 -4.90
CA LEU A 146 23.78 0.36 -4.94
C LEU A 146 23.20 1.77 -5.11
N LEU A 147 22.24 1.96 -6.02
CA LEU A 147 21.60 3.25 -6.21
C LEU A 147 20.84 3.70 -4.96
N ARG A 148 20.12 2.81 -4.30
CA ARG A 148 19.45 3.10 -3.03
C ARG A 148 20.46 3.52 -1.95
N LEU A 149 21.53 2.77 -1.79
CA LEU A 149 22.58 3.06 -0.81
C LEU A 149 23.24 4.42 -1.08
N ALA A 150 23.42 4.79 -2.33
CA ALA A 150 24.05 6.05 -2.72
C ALA A 150 23.09 7.26 -2.63
N THR A 151 21.80 7.08 -2.87
CA THR A 151 20.85 8.20 -3.00
C THR A 151 20.02 8.46 -1.74
N TYR A 152 19.56 7.43 -1.03
CA TYR A 152 18.69 7.61 0.14
C TYR A 152 19.34 8.42 1.28
N PRO A 153 20.65 8.27 1.60
CA PRO A 153 21.31 9.15 2.57
C PRO A 153 21.29 10.64 2.20
N LEU A 154 21.07 10.97 0.92
CA LEU A 154 20.95 12.36 0.45
C LEU A 154 19.53 12.91 0.59
N ALA A 155 18.55 12.07 0.85
CA ALA A 155 17.20 12.51 1.17
C ALA A 155 17.13 13.17 2.55
N SER A 156 16.20 14.10 2.74
CA SER A 156 15.97 14.77 4.01
C SER A 156 15.33 13.86 5.05
N SER A 157 14.50 12.92 4.60
CA SER A 157 13.97 11.82 5.43
C SER A 157 13.69 10.58 4.57
N VAL A 158 13.82 9.39 5.18
CA VAL A 158 13.50 8.10 4.57
C VAL A 158 12.39 7.46 5.41
N VAL A 159 11.25 7.24 4.80
CA VAL A 159 10.06 6.69 5.45
C VAL A 159 9.86 5.24 5.02
N ALA A 160 9.47 4.39 5.96
CA ALA A 160 9.03 3.03 5.71
C ALA A 160 7.69 2.80 6.43
N LEU A 161 6.90 1.84 5.95
CA LEU A 161 5.56 1.57 6.47
C LEU A 161 5.55 0.86 7.82
N THR A 162 6.64 0.15 8.16
CA THR A 162 6.75 -0.62 9.40
C THR A 162 8.18 -0.55 9.98
N PRO A 163 8.35 -0.79 11.29
CA PRO A 163 9.68 -0.88 11.90
C PRO A 163 10.57 -1.94 11.24
N SER A 164 10.00 -3.10 10.90
CA SER A 164 10.71 -4.18 10.23
C SER A 164 11.14 -3.79 8.81
N ALA A 165 10.29 -3.10 8.05
CA ALA A 165 10.64 -2.56 6.74
C ALA A 165 11.77 -1.52 6.85
N LEU A 166 11.70 -0.61 7.82
CA LEU A 166 12.75 0.37 8.05
C LEU A 166 14.10 -0.28 8.41
N ALA A 167 14.07 -1.36 9.21
CA ALA A 167 15.28 -2.09 9.58
C ALA A 167 15.97 -2.71 8.35
N THR A 168 15.22 -3.18 7.34
CA THR A 168 15.79 -3.75 6.11
C THR A 168 16.52 -2.75 5.23
N LEU A 169 16.26 -1.45 5.39
CA LEU A 169 16.97 -0.40 4.66
C LEU A 169 18.43 -0.24 5.13
N GLY A 170 18.76 -0.71 6.32
CA GLY A 170 20.12 -0.69 6.85
C GLY A 170 20.75 0.71 6.76
N LEU A 171 21.95 0.80 6.18
CA LEU A 171 22.67 2.08 6.01
C LEU A 171 21.93 3.07 5.07
N ALA A 172 21.09 2.60 4.17
CA ALA A 172 20.37 3.48 3.24
C ALA A 172 19.40 4.44 3.96
N ARG A 173 18.85 4.07 5.12
CA ARG A 173 17.95 4.94 5.90
C ARG A 173 18.64 6.18 6.50
N GLY A 174 20.00 6.14 6.65
CA GLY A 174 20.75 7.16 7.37
C GLY A 174 20.26 7.34 8.84
N ARG A 175 20.48 8.53 9.40
CA ARG A 175 19.98 8.91 10.74
C ARG A 175 18.52 9.43 10.72
N ARG A 176 17.90 9.56 9.54
CA ARG A 176 16.61 10.22 9.31
C ARG A 176 15.51 9.23 8.93
N GLY A 177 15.68 7.96 9.28
CA GLY A 177 14.67 6.94 9.07
C GLY A 177 13.46 7.17 9.98
N ARG A 178 12.25 7.12 9.41
CA ARG A 178 10.97 7.27 10.11
C ARG A 178 10.05 6.12 9.72
N VAL A 179 9.10 5.82 10.58
CA VAL A 179 8.02 4.87 10.29
C VAL A 179 6.72 5.65 10.22
N VAL A 180 6.04 5.56 9.09
CA VAL A 180 4.68 6.07 8.92
C VAL A 180 3.87 4.99 8.23
N PRO A 181 2.94 4.33 8.91
CA PRO A 181 2.08 3.32 8.31
C PRO A 181 1.05 3.96 7.37
N ASN A 182 0.46 3.14 6.51
CA ASN A 182 -0.68 3.58 5.72
C ASN A 182 -1.92 3.78 6.61
N PRO A 183 -2.77 4.78 6.34
CA PRO A 183 -4.05 4.90 7.02
C PRO A 183 -4.99 3.76 6.64
N VAL A 184 -5.81 3.37 7.60
CA VAL A 184 -6.98 2.51 7.39
C VAL A 184 -8.22 3.39 7.41
N LEU A 185 -8.92 3.45 6.28
CA LEU A 185 -10.12 4.27 6.17
C LEU A 185 -11.31 3.59 6.85
N ALA A 186 -12.11 4.37 7.56
CA ALA A 186 -13.39 3.89 8.06
C ALA A 186 -14.30 3.53 6.86
N PRO A 187 -14.97 2.38 6.88
CA PRO A 187 -15.94 2.05 5.86
C PRO A 187 -17.13 3.01 5.93
N PRO A 188 -17.85 3.23 4.81
CA PRO A 188 -19.09 3.97 4.84
C PRO A 188 -20.07 3.33 5.83
N PRO A 189 -20.92 4.12 6.54
CA PRO A 189 -21.93 3.58 7.43
C PRO A 189 -22.84 2.60 6.66
N SER A 190 -22.83 1.34 7.06
CA SER A 190 -23.64 0.28 6.43
C SER A 190 -23.78 -0.88 7.40
N THR A 191 -24.91 -1.57 7.34
CA THR A 191 -25.07 -2.85 8.03
C THR A 191 -24.16 -3.90 7.39
N VAL A 192 -23.33 -4.56 8.18
CA VAL A 192 -22.55 -5.71 7.74
C VAL A 192 -23.54 -6.79 7.30
N MET A 193 -23.56 -7.10 6.02
CA MET A 193 -24.37 -8.19 5.48
C MET A 193 -23.47 -9.42 5.30
N SER A 194 -23.50 -10.35 6.24
CA SER A 194 -22.88 -11.65 6.01
C SER A 194 -23.54 -12.32 4.80
N ALA A 195 -22.73 -12.82 3.86
CA ALA A 195 -23.26 -13.55 2.72
C ALA A 195 -23.94 -14.85 3.16
N ASP A 196 -25.05 -15.16 2.52
CA ASP A 196 -25.71 -16.45 2.60
C ASP A 196 -25.87 -16.98 1.15
N PRO A 197 -25.16 -18.02 0.76
CA PRO A 197 -24.22 -18.85 1.53
C PRO A 197 -22.90 -18.11 1.91
N PRO A 198 -22.20 -18.60 2.98
CA PRO A 198 -21.03 -17.94 3.50
C PRO A 198 -19.83 -17.98 2.52
N VAL A 199 -19.06 -16.88 2.48
CA VAL A 199 -17.94 -16.72 1.56
C VAL A 199 -16.66 -16.31 2.28
N ILE A 200 -15.56 -16.99 1.97
CA ILE A 200 -14.20 -16.57 2.30
C ILE A 200 -13.71 -15.67 1.16
N VAL A 201 -13.14 -14.53 1.49
CA VAL A 201 -12.62 -13.58 0.50
C VAL A 201 -11.11 -13.40 0.67
N ALA A 202 -10.41 -13.44 -0.44
CA ALA A 202 -9.02 -13.00 -0.58
C ALA A 202 -8.94 -11.96 -1.70
N MET A 203 -8.03 -10.97 -1.58
CA MET A 203 -7.94 -9.91 -2.57
C MET A 203 -6.50 -9.46 -2.81
N GLY A 204 -6.10 -9.33 -4.07
CA GLY A 204 -4.78 -8.86 -4.47
C GLY A 204 -4.39 -9.24 -5.88
N ARG A 205 -3.24 -8.75 -6.36
CA ARG A 205 -2.72 -9.15 -7.68
C ARG A 205 -2.44 -10.65 -7.72
N LEU A 206 -2.80 -11.31 -8.80
CA LEU A 206 -2.52 -12.73 -9.00
C LEU A 206 -1.05 -12.92 -9.40
N VAL A 207 -0.18 -12.90 -8.39
CA VAL A 207 1.29 -13.04 -8.48
C VAL A 207 1.80 -13.94 -7.36
N PRO A 208 2.99 -14.59 -7.50
CA PRO A 208 3.51 -15.53 -6.51
C PRO A 208 3.62 -14.95 -5.10
N GLN A 209 3.84 -13.63 -4.98
CA GLN A 209 3.93 -12.93 -3.70
C GLN A 209 2.68 -13.09 -2.84
N LYS A 210 1.49 -13.14 -3.46
CA LYS A 210 0.20 -13.19 -2.75
C LYS A 210 -0.17 -14.57 -2.22
N GLY A 211 0.54 -15.63 -2.64
CA GLY A 211 0.42 -16.97 -2.08
C GLY A 211 -0.95 -17.61 -2.25
N PHE A 212 -1.70 -17.27 -3.32
CA PHE A 212 -3.01 -17.85 -3.57
C PHE A 212 -2.95 -19.35 -3.91
N ASP A 213 -1.81 -19.83 -4.36
CA ASP A 213 -1.53 -21.26 -4.49
C ASP A 213 -1.63 -21.97 -3.14
N MET A 214 -1.03 -21.44 -2.09
CA MET A 214 -1.11 -21.96 -0.73
C MET A 214 -2.52 -21.82 -0.13
N LEU A 215 -3.24 -20.76 -0.50
CA LEU A 215 -4.62 -20.57 -0.07
C LEU A 215 -5.55 -21.63 -0.66
N LEU A 216 -5.39 -21.99 -1.93
CA LEU A 216 -6.15 -23.07 -2.55
C LEU A 216 -5.91 -24.40 -1.85
N ASP A 217 -4.65 -24.70 -1.50
CA ASP A 217 -4.30 -25.92 -0.76
C ASP A 217 -4.91 -25.92 0.65
N ALA A 218 -4.84 -24.79 1.35
CA ALA A 218 -5.41 -24.65 2.69
C ALA A 218 -6.95 -24.75 2.70
N PHE A 219 -7.60 -24.26 1.64
CA PHE A 219 -9.06 -24.27 1.52
C PHE A 219 -9.62 -25.63 1.14
N ALA A 220 -8.91 -26.44 0.37
CA ALA A 220 -9.38 -27.75 -0.10
C ALA A 220 -9.91 -28.66 1.03
N PRO A 221 -9.17 -28.92 2.13
CA PRO A 221 -9.70 -29.73 3.22
C PRO A 221 -10.83 -29.05 4.00
N VAL A 222 -10.90 -27.72 4.02
CA VAL A 222 -11.98 -26.97 4.68
C VAL A 222 -13.31 -27.18 3.93
N VAL A 223 -13.33 -26.96 2.61
CA VAL A 223 -14.55 -27.11 1.82
C VAL A 223 -15.01 -28.58 1.73
N ALA A 224 -14.09 -29.53 1.77
CA ALA A 224 -14.44 -30.95 1.81
C ALA A 224 -15.26 -31.31 3.07
N ARG A 225 -14.98 -30.66 4.21
CA ARG A 225 -15.72 -30.85 5.48
C ARG A 225 -16.93 -29.92 5.60
N HIS A 226 -16.91 -28.79 4.92
CA HIS A 226 -17.92 -27.75 4.99
C HIS A 226 -18.38 -27.30 3.61
N PRO A 227 -19.11 -28.12 2.83
CA PRO A 227 -19.39 -27.90 1.41
C PRO A 227 -20.30 -26.69 1.12
N GLY A 228 -20.92 -26.09 2.16
CA GLY A 228 -21.69 -24.84 2.02
C GLY A 228 -20.84 -23.58 1.91
N TRP A 229 -19.51 -23.67 2.06
CA TRP A 229 -18.59 -22.54 1.96
C TRP A 229 -18.01 -22.39 0.57
N SER A 230 -17.78 -21.12 0.20
CA SER A 230 -17.07 -20.78 -1.04
C SER A 230 -15.87 -19.86 -0.78
N LEU A 231 -14.93 -19.80 -1.75
CA LEU A 231 -13.79 -18.92 -1.73
C LEU A 231 -13.82 -18.04 -2.98
N GLU A 232 -13.70 -16.74 -2.78
CA GLU A 232 -13.51 -15.77 -3.86
C GLU A 232 -12.13 -15.12 -3.75
N ILE A 233 -11.32 -15.26 -4.81
CA ILE A 233 -10.01 -14.61 -4.95
C ILE A 233 -10.14 -13.48 -5.95
N TRP A 234 -10.22 -12.24 -5.46
CA TRP A 234 -10.40 -11.04 -6.24
C TRP A 234 -9.06 -10.46 -6.68
N GLY A 235 -8.95 -10.16 -7.97
CA GLY A 235 -7.78 -9.54 -8.58
C GLY A 235 -7.45 -10.11 -9.94
N GLU A 236 -6.43 -9.54 -10.58
CA GLU A 236 -5.86 -9.98 -11.84
C GLU A 236 -4.35 -10.09 -11.75
N GLY A 237 -3.74 -10.85 -12.66
CA GLY A 237 -2.30 -10.98 -12.75
C GLY A 237 -1.83 -12.17 -13.57
N PRO A 238 -0.52 -12.27 -13.80
CA PRO A 238 0.08 -13.29 -14.67
C PRO A 238 -0.16 -14.73 -14.21
N ASP A 239 -0.41 -14.96 -12.91
CA ASP A 239 -0.61 -16.30 -12.36
C ASP A 239 -2.04 -16.80 -12.51
N ARG A 240 -2.97 -16.06 -13.15
CA ARG A 240 -4.38 -16.44 -13.24
C ARG A 240 -4.56 -17.85 -13.76
N ALA A 241 -4.02 -18.16 -14.94
CA ALA A 241 -4.15 -19.48 -15.53
C ALA A 241 -3.54 -20.60 -14.68
N LEU A 242 -2.43 -20.32 -14.00
CA LEU A 242 -1.79 -21.27 -13.07
C LEU A 242 -2.70 -21.57 -11.86
N LEU A 243 -3.33 -20.55 -11.29
CA LEU A 243 -4.23 -20.68 -10.14
C LEU A 243 -5.55 -21.38 -10.52
N GLU A 244 -6.10 -21.08 -11.70
CA GLU A 244 -7.27 -21.79 -12.24
C GLU A 244 -6.97 -23.28 -12.48
N GLY A 245 -5.82 -23.60 -13.07
CA GLY A 245 -5.37 -24.98 -13.20
C GLY A 245 -5.17 -25.71 -11.88
N ARG A 246 -4.63 -25.04 -10.85
CA ARG A 246 -4.49 -25.61 -9.51
C ARG A 246 -5.85 -25.83 -8.84
N ARG A 247 -6.78 -24.88 -8.95
CA ARG A 247 -8.17 -25.04 -8.48
C ARG A 247 -8.82 -26.30 -9.08
N ASP A 248 -8.67 -26.48 -10.40
CA ASP A 248 -9.29 -27.60 -11.12
C ASP A 248 -8.62 -28.95 -10.73
N ALA A 249 -7.30 -28.96 -10.58
CA ALA A 249 -6.55 -30.13 -10.10
C ALA A 249 -6.93 -30.56 -8.67
N LEU A 250 -7.34 -29.61 -7.83
CA LEU A 250 -7.82 -29.85 -6.47
C LEU A 250 -9.33 -30.15 -6.40
N GLY A 251 -10.03 -30.18 -7.54
CA GLY A 251 -11.48 -30.43 -7.59
C GLY A 251 -12.33 -29.27 -7.03
N LEU A 252 -11.80 -28.06 -6.97
CA LEU A 252 -12.42 -26.90 -6.33
C LEU A 252 -13.27 -26.03 -7.28
N GLY A 253 -13.50 -26.45 -8.52
CA GLY A 253 -14.18 -25.65 -9.56
C GLY A 253 -15.59 -25.17 -9.18
N GLY A 254 -16.31 -25.91 -8.33
CA GLY A 254 -17.64 -25.53 -7.83
C GLY A 254 -17.63 -24.55 -6.66
N SER A 255 -16.52 -24.45 -5.92
CA SER A 255 -16.44 -23.71 -4.66
C SER A 255 -15.44 -22.55 -4.66
N VAL A 256 -14.59 -22.41 -5.71
CA VAL A 256 -13.62 -21.33 -5.84
C VAL A 256 -13.85 -20.52 -7.09
N ARG A 257 -13.90 -19.20 -6.95
CA ARG A 257 -14.08 -18.26 -8.06
C ARG A 257 -12.96 -17.23 -8.10
N PHE A 258 -12.65 -16.76 -9.33
CA PHE A 258 -11.74 -15.65 -9.62
C PHE A 258 -12.53 -14.52 -10.31
N PRO A 259 -13.23 -13.64 -9.58
CA PRO A 259 -14.14 -12.66 -10.18
C PRO A 259 -13.44 -11.53 -10.95
N GLY A 260 -12.12 -11.39 -10.82
CA GLY A 260 -11.38 -10.30 -11.45
C GLY A 260 -11.21 -9.09 -10.52
N VAL A 261 -10.95 -7.90 -11.10
CA VAL A 261 -10.73 -6.65 -10.37
C VAL A 261 -12.06 -5.95 -10.11
N THR A 262 -12.19 -5.30 -8.96
CA THR A 262 -13.35 -4.46 -8.62
C THR A 262 -12.90 -3.07 -8.14
N PRO A 263 -13.55 -1.99 -8.55
CA PRO A 263 -13.36 -0.67 -7.95
C PRO A 263 -14.09 -0.54 -6.59
N ARG A 264 -14.97 -1.49 -6.26
CA ARG A 264 -15.82 -1.50 -5.05
C ARG A 264 -15.38 -2.59 -4.07
N ALA A 265 -14.10 -2.54 -3.65
CA ALA A 265 -13.54 -3.52 -2.73
C ALA A 265 -14.28 -3.56 -1.39
N ASP A 266 -14.77 -2.40 -0.92
CA ASP A 266 -15.54 -2.27 0.31
C ASP A 266 -16.87 -3.06 0.28
N GLU A 267 -17.57 -3.11 -0.85
CA GLU A 267 -18.80 -3.91 -1.00
C GLU A 267 -18.51 -5.41 -0.92
N VAL A 268 -17.38 -5.84 -1.52
CA VAL A 268 -16.96 -7.23 -1.44
C VAL A 268 -16.58 -7.60 -0.02
N LEU A 269 -15.82 -6.75 0.68
CA LEU A 269 -15.42 -7.01 2.06
C LEU A 269 -16.62 -7.03 3.00
N ARG A 270 -17.59 -6.14 2.86
CA ARG A 270 -18.78 -6.12 3.72
C ARG A 270 -19.61 -7.41 3.68
N ARG A 271 -19.63 -8.13 2.56
CA ARG A 271 -20.32 -9.41 2.45
C ARG A 271 -19.48 -10.62 2.83
N ALA A 272 -18.16 -10.43 3.03
CA ALA A 272 -17.27 -11.52 3.39
C ALA A 272 -17.58 -12.07 4.78
N SER A 273 -17.67 -13.39 4.89
CA SER A 273 -17.79 -14.08 6.18
C SER A 273 -16.45 -14.22 6.89
N ILE A 274 -15.37 -14.36 6.12
CA ILE A 274 -13.97 -14.43 6.58
C ILE A 274 -13.11 -13.76 5.50
N PHE A 275 -12.12 -12.97 5.90
CA PHE A 275 -11.06 -12.50 5.02
C PHE A 275 -9.76 -13.27 5.27
N VAL A 276 -9.03 -13.61 4.19
CA VAL A 276 -7.76 -14.31 4.30
C VAL A 276 -6.65 -13.62 3.51
N LEU A 277 -5.50 -13.42 4.18
CA LEU A 277 -4.28 -12.92 3.57
C LEU A 277 -3.22 -14.02 3.58
N SER A 278 -3.03 -14.68 2.44
CA SER A 278 -2.07 -15.78 2.26
C SER A 278 -0.70 -15.33 1.73
N SER A 279 -0.40 -14.04 1.84
CA SER A 279 0.80 -13.45 1.23
C SER A 279 2.10 -13.99 1.83
N ARG A 280 3.07 -14.29 0.96
CA ARG A 280 4.44 -14.61 1.36
C ARG A 280 5.18 -13.41 1.93
N ARG A 281 4.79 -12.20 1.52
CA ARG A 281 5.39 -10.92 1.95
C ARG A 281 4.43 -9.76 1.72
N GLU A 282 4.46 -8.80 2.65
CA GLU A 282 3.73 -7.54 2.55
C GLU A 282 4.63 -6.36 2.96
N GLY A 283 4.24 -5.16 2.55
CA GLY A 283 4.76 -3.92 3.14
C GLY A 283 3.87 -3.51 4.31
N PHE A 284 2.66 -3.13 3.98
CA PHE A 284 1.54 -2.88 4.90
C PHE A 284 0.27 -3.28 4.13
N PRO A 285 -0.38 -4.40 4.46
CA PRO A 285 -1.45 -4.97 3.65
C PRO A 285 -2.76 -4.20 3.84
N MET A 286 -2.97 -3.17 3.01
CA MET A 286 -4.12 -2.28 3.12
C MET A 286 -5.46 -3.02 3.11
N VAL A 287 -5.61 -4.01 2.23
CA VAL A 287 -6.86 -4.78 2.13
C VAL A 287 -7.17 -5.58 3.40
N LEU A 288 -6.15 -6.02 4.16
CA LEU A 288 -6.35 -6.63 5.47
C LEU A 288 -6.90 -5.59 6.45
N GLY A 289 -6.30 -4.39 6.50
CA GLY A 289 -6.81 -3.30 7.33
C GLY A 289 -8.24 -2.91 6.96
N GLU A 290 -8.59 -2.91 5.67
CA GLU A 290 -9.94 -2.64 5.17
C GLU A 290 -10.93 -3.74 5.57
N ALA A 291 -10.54 -5.01 5.49
CA ALA A 291 -11.36 -6.12 5.96
C ALA A 291 -11.63 -6.00 7.47
N MET A 292 -10.58 -5.73 8.26
CA MET A 292 -10.69 -5.50 9.70
C MET A 292 -11.58 -4.29 10.03
N ALA A 293 -11.44 -3.19 9.30
CA ALA A 293 -12.28 -2.00 9.47
C ALA A 293 -13.76 -2.27 9.19
N ASN A 294 -14.07 -3.19 8.28
CA ASN A 294 -15.42 -3.67 8.01
C ASN A 294 -15.92 -4.71 9.03
N GLY A 295 -15.16 -5.01 10.09
CA GLY A 295 -15.55 -6.00 11.10
C GLY A 295 -15.48 -7.44 10.60
N VAL A 296 -14.76 -7.70 9.49
CA VAL A 296 -14.63 -9.05 8.92
C VAL A 296 -13.57 -9.83 9.70
N PRO A 297 -13.91 -10.99 10.29
CA PRO A 297 -12.92 -11.84 10.94
C PRO A 297 -11.83 -12.24 9.94
N SER A 298 -10.57 -11.97 10.31
CA SER A 298 -9.45 -12.09 9.38
C SER A 298 -8.42 -13.10 9.84
N VAL A 299 -7.89 -13.88 8.88
CA VAL A 299 -6.76 -14.79 9.07
C VAL A 299 -5.62 -14.34 8.15
N SER A 300 -4.40 -14.32 8.67
CA SER A 300 -3.23 -13.96 7.86
C SER A 300 -2.03 -14.86 8.17
N PHE A 301 -1.22 -15.17 7.15
CA PHE A 301 0.16 -15.54 7.42
C PHE A 301 0.88 -14.39 8.14
N ASP A 302 1.67 -14.73 9.16
CA ASP A 302 2.60 -13.81 9.79
C ASP A 302 3.87 -13.68 8.94
N CYS A 303 3.67 -13.14 7.73
CA CYS A 303 4.77 -12.92 6.81
C CYS A 303 5.64 -11.73 7.25
N PRO A 304 6.90 -11.67 6.81
CA PRO A 304 7.81 -10.58 7.17
C PRO A 304 7.25 -9.21 6.83
N SER A 305 6.93 -8.40 7.83
CA SER A 305 6.32 -7.07 7.76
C SER A 305 4.80 -7.06 7.44
N GLY A 306 4.10 -6.18 8.07
CA GLY A 306 2.72 -5.78 7.79
C GLY A 306 1.63 -6.49 8.59
N PRO A 307 1.36 -7.77 8.45
CA PRO A 307 0.21 -8.40 9.11
C PRO A 307 0.20 -8.26 10.63
N ARG A 308 1.33 -8.47 11.31
CA ARG A 308 1.46 -8.32 12.77
C ARG A 308 1.36 -6.87 13.27
N GLU A 309 1.45 -5.90 12.38
CA GLU A 309 1.19 -4.50 12.71
C GLU A 309 -0.32 -4.24 12.81
N LEU A 310 -1.12 -4.99 12.05
CA LEU A 310 -2.57 -4.86 12.00
C LEU A 310 -3.27 -5.82 12.97
N ILE A 311 -2.86 -7.08 13.00
CA ILE A 311 -3.48 -8.15 13.79
C ILE A 311 -2.69 -8.40 15.06
N THR A 312 -3.40 -8.41 16.20
CA THR A 312 -2.99 -9.03 17.45
C THR A 312 -3.62 -10.42 17.53
N ASP A 313 -2.79 -11.46 17.42
CA ASP A 313 -3.26 -12.84 17.31
C ASP A 313 -4.23 -13.24 18.44
N GLY A 314 -5.35 -13.86 18.06
CA GLY A 314 -6.41 -14.29 18.96
C GLY A 314 -7.23 -13.18 19.60
N VAL A 315 -6.91 -11.90 19.32
CA VAL A 315 -7.62 -10.72 19.87
C VAL A 315 -8.51 -10.08 18.81
N ASP A 316 -7.96 -9.69 17.69
CA ASP A 316 -8.66 -8.96 16.60
C ASP A 316 -8.45 -9.62 15.23
N GLY A 317 -7.94 -10.86 15.20
CA GLY A 317 -7.72 -11.70 14.04
C GLY A 317 -6.89 -12.92 14.41
N LEU A 318 -6.53 -13.73 13.42
CA LEU A 318 -5.64 -14.88 13.60
C LEU A 318 -4.38 -14.71 12.75
N LEU A 319 -3.21 -14.87 13.38
CA LEU A 319 -1.92 -14.94 12.71
C LEU A 319 -1.40 -16.38 12.77
N VAL A 320 -1.01 -16.91 11.62
CA VAL A 320 -0.42 -18.25 11.51
C VAL A 320 1.00 -18.17 10.95
N PRO A 321 1.88 -19.15 11.21
CA PRO A 321 3.24 -19.13 10.71
C PRO A 321 3.30 -18.90 9.19
N ALA A 322 4.27 -18.11 8.74
CA ALA A 322 4.43 -17.78 7.33
C ALA A 322 4.63 -19.05 6.48
N ASN A 323 3.87 -19.18 5.40
CA ASN A 323 3.88 -20.30 4.45
C ASN A 323 3.44 -21.65 5.05
N ASP A 324 2.89 -21.70 6.24
CA ASP A 324 2.36 -22.91 6.86
C ASP A 324 0.90 -23.11 6.40
N VAL A 325 0.73 -23.96 5.39
CA VAL A 325 -0.57 -24.25 4.75
C VAL A 325 -1.51 -24.97 5.73
N ASP A 326 -1.00 -25.87 6.56
CA ASP A 326 -1.79 -26.64 7.50
C ASP A 326 -2.29 -25.75 8.66
N ALA A 327 -1.44 -24.84 9.14
CA ALA A 327 -1.85 -23.84 10.12
C ALA A 327 -2.90 -22.88 9.55
N LEU A 328 -2.77 -22.46 8.28
CA LEU A 328 -3.76 -21.62 7.61
C LEU A 328 -5.10 -22.37 7.48
N SER A 329 -5.08 -23.63 7.05
CA SER A 329 -6.27 -24.49 6.95
C SER A 329 -6.97 -24.64 8.31
N SER A 330 -6.21 -24.91 9.36
CA SER A 330 -6.73 -25.08 10.72
C SER A 330 -7.37 -23.78 11.25
N ALA A 331 -6.74 -22.63 10.98
CA ALA A 331 -7.28 -21.32 11.37
C ALA A 331 -8.56 -20.97 10.61
N LEU A 332 -8.63 -21.26 9.32
CA LEU A 332 -9.86 -21.10 8.51
C LEU A 332 -10.97 -22.00 9.07
N GLU A 333 -10.71 -23.28 9.30
CA GLU A 333 -11.69 -24.21 9.85
C GLU A 333 -12.21 -23.76 11.22
N ARG A 334 -11.32 -23.26 12.08
CA ARG A 334 -11.70 -22.72 13.40
C ARG A 334 -12.72 -21.59 13.29
N LEU A 335 -12.57 -20.66 12.31
CA LEU A 335 -13.54 -19.59 12.10
C LEU A 335 -14.81 -20.05 11.40
N VAL A 336 -14.72 -21.08 10.55
CA VAL A 336 -15.87 -21.72 9.91
C VAL A 336 -16.79 -22.38 10.95
N VAL A 337 -16.21 -23.09 11.92
CA VAL A 337 -16.96 -23.84 12.95
C VAL A 337 -17.38 -22.95 14.12
N ASP A 338 -16.49 -22.13 14.66
CA ASP A 338 -16.78 -21.25 15.80
C ASP A 338 -17.20 -19.84 15.35
N ARG A 339 -18.50 -19.72 15.06
CA ARG A 339 -19.12 -18.44 14.67
C ARG A 339 -19.06 -17.37 15.76
N ASN A 340 -19.03 -17.76 17.03
CA ASN A 340 -18.88 -16.83 18.14
C ASN A 340 -17.47 -16.24 18.19
N LEU A 341 -16.44 -17.08 17.98
CA LEU A 341 -15.08 -16.61 17.84
C LEU A 341 -14.95 -15.65 16.65
N ALA A 342 -15.44 -16.05 15.47
CA ALA A 342 -15.40 -15.23 14.27
C ALA A 342 -16.02 -13.85 14.52
N ARG A 343 -17.22 -13.80 15.10
CA ARG A 343 -17.89 -12.54 15.45
C ARG A 343 -17.07 -11.69 16.43
N ARG A 344 -16.57 -12.27 17.53
CA ARG A 344 -15.76 -11.53 18.52
C ARG A 344 -14.48 -10.93 17.90
N LEU A 345 -13.79 -11.69 17.06
CA LEU A 345 -12.60 -11.19 16.37
C LEU A 345 -12.94 -10.06 15.42
N GLY A 346 -14.01 -10.20 14.62
CA GLY A 346 -14.47 -9.16 13.72
C GLY A 346 -14.85 -7.87 14.43
N GLU A 347 -15.63 -7.95 15.53
CA GLU A 347 -16.01 -6.80 16.34
C GLU A 347 -14.77 -6.04 16.86
N ARG A 348 -13.77 -6.73 17.36
CA ARG A 348 -12.53 -6.14 17.87
C ARG A 348 -11.62 -5.60 16.76
N ALA A 349 -11.67 -6.21 15.58
CA ALA A 349 -10.87 -5.80 14.43
C ALA A 349 -11.16 -4.34 14.01
N THR A 350 -12.37 -3.83 14.23
CA THR A 350 -12.76 -2.45 13.87
C THR A 350 -11.90 -1.38 14.55
N GLY A 351 -11.27 -1.69 15.70
CA GLY A 351 -10.32 -0.80 16.38
C GLY A 351 -9.08 -0.44 15.56
N VAL A 352 -8.84 -1.14 14.45
CA VAL A 352 -7.77 -0.80 13.49
C VAL A 352 -7.93 0.62 12.92
N VAL A 353 -9.17 1.10 12.76
CA VAL A 353 -9.48 2.43 12.22
C VAL A 353 -8.97 3.53 13.15
N GLU A 354 -9.09 3.36 14.47
CA GLU A 354 -8.57 4.32 15.46
C GLU A 354 -7.05 4.30 15.48
N ARG A 355 -6.44 3.11 15.48
CA ARG A 355 -4.97 2.93 15.48
C ARG A 355 -4.29 3.56 14.28
N TYR A 356 -4.92 3.48 13.11
CA TYR A 356 -4.37 3.94 11.82
C TYR A 356 -5.27 4.95 11.13
N SER A 357 -5.91 5.84 11.89
CA SER A 357 -6.79 6.86 11.31
C SER A 357 -6.03 7.77 10.34
N LEU A 358 -6.70 8.19 9.26
CA LEU A 358 -6.12 9.12 8.30
C LEU A 358 -5.63 10.41 8.97
N ALA A 359 -6.38 10.91 9.96
CA ALA A 359 -6.00 12.10 10.71
C ALA A 359 -4.65 11.92 11.44
N ALA A 360 -4.47 10.79 12.16
CA ALA A 360 -3.23 10.50 12.88
C ALA A 360 -2.04 10.31 11.92
N ILE A 361 -2.24 9.67 10.78
CA ILE A 361 -1.20 9.50 9.76
C ILE A 361 -0.81 10.85 9.13
N LEU A 362 -1.76 11.72 8.85
CA LEU A 362 -1.47 13.05 8.33
C LEU A 362 -0.70 13.93 9.33
N GLU A 363 -0.93 13.77 10.64
CA GLU A 363 -0.12 14.44 11.67
C GLU A 363 1.32 13.92 11.70
N GLN A 364 1.53 12.60 11.55
CA GLN A 364 2.88 12.04 11.45
C GLN A 364 3.62 12.59 10.21
N TRP A 365 2.95 12.70 9.07
CA TRP A 365 3.52 13.33 7.88
C TRP A 365 3.84 14.81 8.11
N SER A 366 2.93 15.57 8.74
CA SER A 366 3.15 16.98 9.07
C SER A 366 4.37 17.15 9.99
N ALA A 367 4.55 16.28 10.97
CA ALA A 367 5.73 16.28 11.85
C ALA A 367 7.03 16.05 11.03
N ILE A 368 7.03 15.10 10.08
CA ILE A 368 8.20 14.87 9.21
C ILE A 368 8.51 16.11 8.38
N PHE A 369 7.51 16.75 7.76
CA PHE A 369 7.73 17.96 6.98
C PHE A 369 8.22 19.14 7.83
N ALA A 370 7.80 19.23 9.09
CA ALA A 370 8.33 20.21 10.05
C ALA A 370 9.80 19.91 10.43
N GLU A 371 10.13 18.65 10.72
CA GLU A 371 11.50 18.21 11.04
C GLU A 371 12.51 18.50 9.91
N VAL A 372 12.08 18.39 8.66
CA VAL A 372 12.96 18.73 7.51
C VAL A 372 12.96 20.20 7.15
N GLY A 373 12.30 21.05 7.97
CA GLY A 373 12.27 22.51 7.81
C GLY A 373 11.37 23.00 6.68
N ALA A 374 10.45 22.17 6.20
CA ALA A 374 9.53 22.52 5.12
C ALA A 374 8.29 23.29 5.63
N ILE A 375 7.83 23.00 6.85
CA ILE A 375 6.74 23.70 7.53
C ILE A 375 7.30 24.37 8.80
N PRO A 376 6.86 25.59 9.16
CA PRO A 376 7.17 26.15 10.47
C PRO A 376 6.68 25.19 11.55
N GLY A 377 7.56 24.86 12.50
CA GLY A 377 7.20 23.94 13.58
C GLY A 377 5.94 24.42 14.30
N VAL A 378 5.01 23.49 14.52
CA VAL A 378 3.89 23.70 15.45
C VAL A 378 4.51 23.62 16.84
N GLY A 379 4.83 24.80 17.43
CA GLY A 379 5.26 24.94 18.81
C GLY A 379 4.08 24.80 19.76
#